data_0f7fc485edafe2398085e79e5f67f514
#
_entry.id   0f7fc485edafe2398085e79e5f67f514
#
_cell.length_a   1.000
_cell.length_b   1.000
_cell.length_c   1.000
_cell.angle_alpha   90.00
_cell.angle_beta   90.00
_cell.angle_gamma   90.00
#
_symmetry.space_group_name_H-M   'P 1'
#
loop_
_entity.id
_entity.type
_entity.pdbx_description
1 polymer ?
#
loop_
_entity_poly.entity_id
_entity_poly.type
_entity_poly.pdbx_seq_one_letter_code
_entity_poly.pdbx_strand_id
1 'polypeptide(L)'
;SMQVSLLDNDYKKVKTLELKTNDFGTFSQSFVLPEDCQTGVWLIKATSTTVSIRVEEYKRPTFEVTFNPVQTTYQAGDSIQVTGKATTFAGAPVQDARVKYDITCMENSWWRMRGSTVHRTEGEALTDADGCFSIPVRFLPSPDEKKYWYYSYAVSAQVTSMAGETQTGELSLPLGSSSLRLNVNHW
;
A
#
# COMPACT_ATOMS: atom_id res chain seq x y z
N SER A 1 3.47 -9.84 41.75
CA SER A 1 2.33 -9.44 40.90
C SER A 1 2.54 -8.03 40.37
N MET A 2 2.07 -7.78 39.18
CA MET A 2 2.14 -6.45 38.55
C MET A 2 0.77 -6.11 37.96
N GLN A 3 0.49 -4.81 37.89
CA GLN A 3 -0.73 -4.32 37.25
C GLN A 3 -0.44 -3.85 35.84
N VAL A 4 -1.29 -4.27 34.90
CA VAL A 4 -1.29 -3.81 33.52
C VAL A 4 -2.63 -3.19 33.21
N SER A 5 -2.64 -1.95 32.75
CA SER A 5 -3.83 -1.16 32.47
C SER A 5 -3.92 -0.82 30.99
N LEU A 6 -5.13 -0.97 30.43
CA LEU A 6 -5.49 -0.46 29.11
C LEU A 6 -6.11 0.93 29.28
N LEU A 7 -5.59 1.91 28.58
CA LEU A 7 -6.07 3.28 28.54
C LEU A 7 -6.54 3.61 27.13
N ASP A 8 -7.65 4.36 27.02
CA ASP A 8 -8.16 4.86 25.75
C ASP A 8 -7.35 6.07 25.23
N ASN A 9 -7.79 6.66 24.13
CA ASN A 9 -7.17 7.83 23.53
C ASN A 9 -7.25 9.10 24.39
N ASP A 10 -8.14 9.15 25.38
CA ASP A 10 -8.28 10.23 26.38
C ASP A 10 -7.53 9.93 27.67
N TYR A 11 -6.67 8.89 27.69
CA TYR A 11 -5.92 8.41 28.84
C TYR A 11 -6.79 7.88 30.00
N LYS A 12 -8.05 7.58 29.75
CA LYS A 12 -8.95 7.00 30.72
C LYS A 12 -8.72 5.50 30.83
N LYS A 13 -8.65 4.99 32.05
CA LYS A 13 -8.51 3.56 32.28
C LYS A 13 -9.79 2.82 31.87
N VAL A 14 -9.67 1.95 30.88
CA VAL A 14 -10.76 1.10 30.40
C VAL A 14 -10.75 -0.24 31.13
N LYS A 15 -9.58 -0.82 31.36
CA LYS A 15 -9.42 -2.11 32.03
C LYS A 15 -8.08 -2.20 32.74
N THR A 16 -8.05 -2.89 33.88
CA THR A 16 -6.82 -3.23 34.60
C THR A 16 -6.81 -4.73 34.89
N LEU A 17 -5.68 -5.35 34.67
CA LEU A 17 -5.43 -6.75 34.97
C LEU A 17 -4.30 -6.86 35.99
N GLU A 18 -4.47 -7.75 36.98
CA GLU A 18 -3.40 -8.12 37.90
C GLU A 18 -2.76 -9.41 37.40
N LEU A 19 -1.49 -9.36 37.08
CA LEU A 19 -0.74 -10.46 36.48
C LEU A 19 0.35 -10.94 37.42
N LYS A 20 0.56 -12.27 37.44
CA LYS A 20 1.74 -12.87 38.04
C LYS A 20 2.70 -13.29 36.97
N THR A 21 3.98 -12.98 37.14
CA THR A 21 5.03 -13.50 36.30
C THR A 21 5.27 -14.98 36.62
N ASN A 22 5.70 -15.73 35.61
CA ASN A 22 6.23 -17.08 35.80
C ASN A 22 7.62 -17.03 36.46
N ASP A 23 8.25 -18.18 36.67
CA ASP A 23 9.59 -18.32 37.27
C ASP A 23 10.71 -17.62 36.46
N PHE A 24 10.47 -17.35 35.18
CA PHE A 24 11.36 -16.62 34.29
C PHE A 24 11.10 -15.11 34.23
N GLY A 25 10.18 -14.60 35.04
CA GLY A 25 9.82 -13.18 35.06
C GLY A 25 8.96 -12.73 33.88
N THR A 26 8.43 -13.64 33.06
CA THR A 26 7.59 -13.33 31.92
C THR A 26 6.10 -13.54 32.19
N PHE A 27 5.25 -12.84 31.46
CA PHE A 27 3.79 -13.03 31.46
C PHE A 27 3.24 -12.87 30.04
N SER A 28 2.07 -13.42 29.81
CA SER A 28 1.30 -13.23 28.58
C SER A 28 -0.17 -13.06 28.93
N GLN A 29 -0.81 -12.05 28.34
CA GLN A 29 -2.22 -11.80 28.53
C GLN A 29 -2.80 -11.01 27.36
N SER A 30 -4.12 -11.05 27.16
CA SER A 30 -4.83 -10.31 26.12
C SER A 30 -5.87 -9.36 26.73
N PHE A 31 -6.06 -8.24 26.07
CA PHE A 31 -7.18 -7.33 26.30
C PHE A 31 -8.20 -7.50 25.18
N VAL A 32 -9.47 -7.57 25.57
CA VAL A 32 -10.58 -7.48 24.63
C VAL A 32 -11.06 -6.04 24.66
N LEU A 33 -11.07 -5.40 23.51
CA LEU A 33 -11.57 -4.03 23.35
C LEU A 33 -13.10 -4.03 23.45
N PRO A 34 -13.72 -2.98 24.05
CA PRO A 34 -15.16 -2.78 23.99
C PRO A 34 -15.63 -2.64 22.52
N GLU A 35 -16.85 -3.11 22.23
CA GLU A 35 -17.43 -3.02 20.87
C GLU A 35 -17.60 -1.57 20.39
N ASP A 36 -17.93 -0.66 21.31
CA ASP A 36 -18.13 0.77 21.03
C ASP A 36 -16.88 1.61 21.38
N CYS A 37 -15.67 1.04 21.27
CA CYS A 37 -14.48 1.76 21.64
C CYS A 37 -14.14 2.85 20.61
N GLN A 38 -13.66 3.99 21.08
CA GLN A 38 -13.19 5.07 20.23
C GLN A 38 -11.93 4.65 19.47
N THR A 39 -11.85 5.04 18.20
CA THR A 39 -10.64 4.87 17.40
C THR A 39 -9.55 5.87 17.83
N GLY A 40 -8.29 5.51 17.65
CA GLY A 40 -7.17 6.38 17.99
C GLY A 40 -6.02 5.62 18.65
N VAL A 41 -5.14 6.37 19.31
CA VAL A 41 -3.99 5.78 19.99
C VAL A 41 -4.37 5.41 21.41
N TRP A 42 -4.34 4.14 21.72
CA TRP A 42 -4.56 3.59 23.04
C TRP A 42 -3.25 3.17 23.67
N LEU A 43 -3.20 3.12 24.99
CA LEU A 43 -1.98 2.79 25.73
C LEU A 43 -2.17 1.55 26.59
N ILE A 44 -1.20 0.65 26.53
CA ILE A 44 -1.05 -0.43 27.49
C ILE A 44 0.06 -0.02 28.46
N LYS A 45 -0.30 0.22 29.71
CA LYS A 45 0.61 0.67 30.76
C LYS A 45 0.87 -0.45 31.76
N ALA A 46 2.11 -0.88 31.87
CA ALA A 46 2.64 -1.69 32.95
C ALA A 46 3.42 -0.78 33.93
N THR A 47 3.81 -1.32 35.07
CA THR A 47 4.44 -0.57 36.19
C THR A 47 5.49 0.47 35.75
N SER A 48 6.36 0.14 34.82
CA SER A 48 7.47 1.00 34.35
C SER A 48 7.50 1.22 32.83
N THR A 49 6.58 0.60 32.09
CA THR A 49 6.58 0.59 30.63
C THR A 49 5.23 0.96 30.08
N THR A 50 5.20 1.72 29.00
CA THR A 50 3.98 2.06 28.27
C THR A 50 4.21 1.73 26.79
N VAL A 51 3.24 1.01 26.21
CA VAL A 51 3.23 0.68 24.78
C VAL A 51 1.98 1.31 24.17
N SER A 52 2.14 1.99 23.04
CA SER A 52 1.02 2.54 22.27
C SER A 52 0.55 1.50 21.26
N ILE A 53 -0.78 1.36 21.15
CA ILE A 53 -1.47 0.60 20.12
C ILE A 53 -2.42 1.51 19.37
N ARG A 54 -2.60 1.26 18.08
CA ARG A 54 -3.56 2.01 17.27
C ARG A 54 -4.82 1.18 17.11
N VAL A 55 -5.94 1.76 17.55
CA VAL A 55 -7.26 1.17 17.43
C VAL A 55 -7.97 1.86 16.27
N GLU A 56 -8.35 1.09 15.26
CA GLU A 56 -9.02 1.58 14.07
C GLU A 56 -10.30 0.78 13.82
N GLU A 57 -11.32 1.44 13.27
CA GLU A 57 -12.50 0.74 12.79
C GLU A 57 -12.14 -0.02 11.51
N TYR A 58 -12.22 -1.34 11.56
CA TYR A 58 -12.01 -2.15 10.37
C TYR A 58 -13.29 -2.15 9.52
N LYS A 59 -13.26 -1.33 8.46
CA LYS A 59 -14.27 -1.42 7.39
C LYS A 59 -13.81 -2.45 6.38
N ARG A 60 -14.57 -3.52 6.25
CA ARG A 60 -14.29 -4.54 5.24
C ARG A 60 -14.38 -3.89 3.85
N PRO A 61 -13.34 -3.99 3.02
CA PRO A 61 -13.39 -3.49 1.66
C PRO A 61 -14.57 -4.08 0.89
N THR A 62 -15.23 -3.27 0.07
CA THR A 62 -16.36 -3.72 -0.75
C THR A 62 -15.94 -4.02 -2.18
N PHE A 63 -14.81 -3.49 -2.63
CA PHE A 63 -14.25 -3.69 -3.97
C PHE A 63 -12.73 -3.77 -3.95
N GLU A 64 -12.17 -4.24 -5.03
CA GLU A 64 -10.74 -4.29 -5.30
C GLU A 64 -10.39 -3.55 -6.59
N VAL A 65 -9.12 -3.14 -6.69
CA VAL A 65 -8.54 -2.50 -7.88
C VAL A 65 -7.41 -3.36 -8.39
N THR A 66 -7.53 -3.80 -9.64
CA THR A 66 -6.52 -4.65 -10.28
C THR A 66 -6.05 -4.02 -11.58
N PHE A 67 -4.79 -4.22 -11.95
CA PHE A 67 -4.27 -3.86 -13.25
C PHE A 67 -4.24 -5.09 -14.17
N ASN A 68 -4.58 -4.88 -15.43
CA ASN A 68 -4.42 -5.90 -16.45
C ASN A 68 -2.92 -6.08 -16.76
N PRO A 69 -2.48 -7.32 -17.06
CA PRO A 69 -1.12 -7.56 -17.52
C PRO A 69 -0.81 -6.77 -18.78
N VAL A 70 0.33 -6.07 -18.81
CA VAL A 70 0.79 -5.38 -20.01
C VAL A 70 1.39 -6.41 -20.97
N GLN A 71 0.72 -6.64 -22.09
CA GLN A 71 1.14 -7.59 -23.13
C GLN A 71 1.93 -6.91 -24.25
N THR A 72 1.90 -5.58 -24.33
CA THR A 72 2.61 -4.83 -25.36
C THR A 72 4.08 -4.70 -24.98
N THR A 73 4.97 -4.92 -25.93
CA THR A 73 6.39 -4.60 -25.78
C THR A 73 6.57 -3.09 -25.79
N TYR A 74 7.43 -2.58 -24.93
CA TYR A 74 7.74 -1.16 -24.82
C TYR A 74 9.25 -0.95 -24.61
N GLN A 75 9.73 0.21 -25.01
CA GLN A 75 11.13 0.62 -24.89
C GLN A 75 11.24 2.07 -24.39
N ALA A 76 12.47 2.50 -24.11
CA ALA A 76 12.75 3.86 -23.68
C ALA A 76 12.24 4.89 -24.69
N GLY A 77 11.57 5.92 -24.21
CA GLY A 77 10.93 6.97 -25.02
C GLY A 77 9.51 6.68 -25.48
N ASP A 78 9.04 5.44 -25.36
CA ASP A 78 7.68 5.07 -25.73
C ASP A 78 6.63 5.63 -24.76
N SER A 79 5.38 5.59 -25.21
CA SER A 79 4.20 5.82 -24.37
C SER A 79 3.24 4.66 -24.55
N ILE A 80 2.76 4.12 -23.44
CA ILE A 80 1.76 3.04 -23.45
C ILE A 80 0.54 3.44 -22.62
N GLN A 81 -0.57 2.75 -22.85
CA GLN A 81 -1.74 2.82 -21.98
C GLN A 81 -1.75 1.56 -21.10
N VAL A 82 -1.73 1.75 -19.79
CA VAL A 82 -2.01 0.67 -18.85
C VAL A 82 -3.46 0.74 -18.43
N THR A 83 -4.11 -0.40 -18.39
CA THR A 83 -5.52 -0.50 -18.02
C THR A 83 -5.69 -1.22 -16.70
N GLY A 84 -6.63 -0.77 -15.91
CA GLY A 84 -7.02 -1.40 -14.66
C GLY A 84 -8.53 -1.51 -14.57
N LYS A 85 -8.98 -2.23 -13.56
CA LYS A 85 -10.39 -2.47 -13.29
C LYS A 85 -10.68 -2.37 -11.79
N ALA A 86 -11.77 -1.71 -11.45
CA ALA A 86 -12.36 -1.69 -10.12
C ALA A 86 -13.61 -2.57 -10.11
N THR A 87 -13.61 -3.60 -9.27
CA THR A 87 -14.67 -4.61 -9.24
C THR A 87 -15.03 -4.92 -7.79
N THR A 88 -16.32 -4.95 -7.47
CA THR A 88 -16.79 -5.39 -6.16
C THR A 88 -16.49 -6.88 -5.94
N PHE A 89 -16.37 -7.32 -4.70
CA PHE A 89 -16.19 -8.75 -4.39
C PHE A 89 -17.38 -9.64 -4.82
N ALA A 90 -18.51 -9.01 -5.14
CA ALA A 90 -19.66 -9.69 -5.77
C ALA A 90 -19.56 -9.76 -7.30
N GLY A 91 -18.50 -9.22 -7.91
CA GLY A 91 -18.25 -9.23 -9.35
C GLY A 91 -18.86 -8.05 -10.13
N ALA A 92 -19.55 -7.11 -9.48
CA ALA A 92 -20.13 -5.94 -10.15
C ALA A 92 -19.05 -4.86 -10.42
N PRO A 93 -19.11 -4.14 -11.56
CA PRO A 93 -18.18 -3.05 -11.85
C PRO A 93 -18.41 -1.85 -10.92
N VAL A 94 -17.34 -1.16 -10.53
CA VAL A 94 -17.40 0.12 -9.82
C VAL A 94 -17.35 1.24 -10.86
N GLN A 95 -18.53 1.76 -11.23
CA GLN A 95 -18.69 2.75 -12.29
C GLN A 95 -18.51 4.17 -11.77
N ASP A 96 -18.14 5.11 -12.64
CA ASP A 96 -18.02 6.55 -12.37
C ASP A 96 -17.17 6.87 -11.15
N ALA A 97 -16.26 5.95 -10.76
CA ALA A 97 -15.35 6.15 -9.65
C ALA A 97 -14.18 7.04 -10.09
N ARG A 98 -13.78 7.95 -9.20
CA ARG A 98 -12.61 8.79 -9.43
C ARG A 98 -11.33 8.00 -9.24
N VAL A 99 -10.48 8.02 -10.24
CA VAL A 99 -9.15 7.38 -10.22
C VAL A 99 -8.10 8.48 -10.13
N LYS A 100 -7.38 8.55 -9.01
CA LYS A 100 -6.15 9.35 -8.90
C LYS A 100 -4.96 8.42 -9.06
N TYR A 101 -4.06 8.76 -9.96
CA TYR A 101 -2.90 7.92 -10.20
C TYR A 101 -1.59 8.67 -10.03
N ASP A 102 -0.60 7.94 -9.61
CA ASP A 102 0.79 8.36 -9.45
C ASP A 102 1.70 7.38 -10.19
N ILE A 103 2.64 7.92 -10.95
CA ILE A 103 3.64 7.14 -11.67
C ILE A 103 5.00 7.60 -11.20
N THR A 104 5.71 6.76 -10.48
CA THR A 104 7.06 7.05 -9.98
C THR A 104 8.08 6.22 -10.75
N CYS A 105 9.00 6.90 -11.46
CA CYS A 105 10.17 6.29 -12.07
C CYS A 105 11.34 6.28 -11.10
N MET A 106 11.86 5.12 -10.81
CA MET A 106 13.04 4.92 -9.97
C MET A 106 14.19 4.35 -10.81
N GLU A 107 15.36 4.97 -10.69
CA GLU A 107 16.59 4.40 -11.21
C GLU A 107 17.13 3.39 -10.20
N ASN A 108 17.24 2.13 -10.60
CA ASN A 108 17.83 1.08 -9.79
C ASN A 108 19.30 0.91 -10.18
N SER A 109 20.19 1.22 -9.23
CA SER A 109 21.61 0.92 -9.34
C SER A 109 21.93 -0.31 -8.49
N TRP A 110 22.71 -1.25 -9.03
CA TRP A 110 23.10 -2.45 -8.30
C TRP A 110 24.00 -2.18 -7.07
N TRP A 111 24.63 -0.98 -7.01
CA TRP A 111 25.47 -0.53 -5.89
C TRP A 111 24.66 0.14 -4.76
N ARG A 112 23.46 0.62 -5.02
CA ARG A 112 22.63 1.31 -4.04
C ARG A 112 21.44 0.44 -3.69
N MET A 113 21.32 0.06 -2.43
CA MET A 113 20.17 -0.69 -1.90
C MET A 113 18.81 0.07 -2.02
N ARG A 114 18.85 1.36 -2.36
CA ARG A 114 17.67 2.19 -2.65
C ARG A 114 17.82 2.85 -4.00
N GLY A 115 16.86 2.62 -4.87
CA GLY A 115 16.71 3.39 -6.09
C GLY A 115 16.44 4.86 -5.77
N SER A 116 16.92 5.78 -6.62
CA SER A 116 16.54 7.19 -6.55
C SER A 116 15.38 7.47 -7.47
N THR A 117 14.40 8.25 -7.00
CA THR A 117 13.30 8.74 -7.84
C THR A 117 13.87 9.72 -8.88
N VAL A 118 13.65 9.40 -10.14
CA VAL A 118 14.13 10.20 -11.27
C VAL A 118 13.03 11.07 -11.82
N HIS A 119 11.80 10.56 -11.84
CA HIS A 119 10.64 11.26 -12.40
C HIS A 119 9.36 10.82 -11.70
N ARG A 120 8.41 11.74 -11.57
CA ARG A 120 7.09 11.49 -11.03
C ARG A 120 6.03 12.21 -11.85
N THR A 121 4.94 11.52 -12.13
CA THR A 121 3.78 12.07 -12.84
C THR A 121 2.51 11.68 -12.10
N GLU A 122 1.60 12.62 -11.98
CA GLU A 122 0.30 12.42 -11.34
C GLU A 122 -0.81 12.79 -12.33
N GLY A 123 -1.98 12.19 -12.15
CA GLY A 123 -3.14 12.52 -12.96
C GLY A 123 -4.43 11.92 -12.41
N GLU A 124 -5.50 12.18 -13.13
CA GLU A 124 -6.83 11.70 -12.78
C GLU A 124 -7.49 11.03 -14.00
N ALA A 125 -8.34 10.05 -13.73
CA ALA A 125 -9.20 9.37 -14.69
C ALA A 125 -10.54 9.04 -14.02
N LEU A 126 -11.46 8.45 -14.77
CA LEU A 126 -12.73 7.90 -14.26
C LEU A 126 -12.84 6.45 -14.71
N THR A 127 -13.50 5.63 -13.91
CA THR A 127 -13.91 4.31 -14.37
C THR A 127 -15.11 4.40 -15.29
N ASP A 128 -15.14 3.57 -16.31
CA ASP A 128 -16.25 3.45 -17.25
C ASP A 128 -17.39 2.55 -16.73
N ALA A 129 -18.37 2.24 -17.59
CA ALA A 129 -19.51 1.39 -17.26
C ALA A 129 -19.11 -0.06 -16.88
N ASP A 130 -17.96 -0.53 -17.31
CA ASP A 130 -17.41 -1.84 -16.98
C ASP A 130 -16.48 -1.81 -15.78
N GLY A 131 -16.31 -0.63 -15.14
CA GLY A 131 -15.39 -0.40 -14.04
C GLY A 131 -13.94 -0.29 -14.48
N CYS A 132 -13.67 -0.16 -15.77
CA CYS A 132 -12.32 -0.08 -16.33
C CYS A 132 -11.81 1.37 -16.34
N PHE A 133 -10.51 1.53 -16.21
CA PHE A 133 -9.81 2.81 -16.36
C PHE A 133 -8.50 2.64 -17.11
N SER A 134 -8.00 3.73 -17.69
CA SER A 134 -6.75 3.75 -18.47
C SER A 134 -5.84 4.87 -17.99
N ILE A 135 -4.56 4.56 -17.85
CA ILE A 135 -3.52 5.48 -17.38
C ILE A 135 -2.43 5.57 -18.45
N PRO A 136 -2.12 6.76 -18.97
CA PRO A 136 -1.00 6.94 -19.90
C PRO A 136 0.33 6.89 -19.14
N VAL A 137 1.21 5.99 -19.53
CA VAL A 137 2.57 5.90 -19.00
C VAL A 137 3.55 6.28 -20.09
N ARG A 138 4.32 7.34 -19.82
CA ARG A 138 5.39 7.79 -20.73
C ARG A 138 6.75 7.41 -20.14
N PHE A 139 7.50 6.63 -20.89
CA PHE A 139 8.84 6.22 -20.50
C PHE A 139 9.87 7.30 -20.84
N LEU A 140 10.85 7.49 -19.96
CA LEU A 140 11.99 8.34 -20.21
C LEU A 140 12.83 7.80 -21.38
N PRO A 141 13.49 8.67 -22.14
CA PRO A 141 14.43 8.23 -23.16
C PRO A 141 15.61 7.47 -22.53
N SER A 142 16.30 6.70 -23.36
CA SER A 142 17.53 6.03 -22.96
C SER A 142 18.58 7.04 -22.51
N PRO A 143 19.25 6.86 -21.37
CA PRO A 143 20.33 7.76 -20.97
C PRO A 143 21.54 7.56 -21.89
N ASP A 144 22.02 8.65 -22.50
CA ASP A 144 23.06 8.64 -23.53
C ASP A 144 24.43 8.15 -23.05
N GLU A 145 24.72 8.24 -21.75
CA GLU A 145 26.04 7.95 -21.19
C GLU A 145 26.16 6.56 -20.51
N LYS A 146 25.06 5.82 -20.38
CA LYS A 146 25.05 4.55 -19.62
C LYS A 146 24.83 3.37 -20.54
N LYS A 147 25.83 2.51 -20.65
CA LYS A 147 25.74 1.24 -21.39
C LYS A 147 24.73 0.26 -20.75
N TYR A 148 24.65 0.26 -19.43
CA TYR A 148 23.71 -0.56 -18.65
C TYR A 148 22.92 0.32 -17.72
N TRP A 149 21.60 0.33 -17.86
CA TRP A 149 20.68 1.09 -17.04
C TRP A 149 19.39 0.29 -16.81
N TYR A 150 18.75 0.60 -15.72
CA TYR A 150 17.49 -0.03 -15.36
C TYR A 150 16.62 0.93 -14.57
N TYR A 151 15.40 1.14 -15.07
CA TYR A 151 14.34 1.87 -14.42
C TYR A 151 13.23 0.94 -13.97
N SER A 152 12.55 1.30 -12.89
CA SER A 152 11.31 0.68 -12.45
C SER A 152 10.27 1.77 -12.35
N TYR A 153 9.16 1.60 -13.06
CA TYR A 153 8.01 2.48 -13.00
C TYR A 153 6.98 1.84 -12.08
N ALA A 154 6.74 2.46 -10.91
CA ALA A 154 5.66 2.10 -10.02
C ALA A 154 4.44 2.95 -10.41
N VAL A 155 3.38 2.30 -10.85
CA VAL A 155 2.08 2.93 -11.15
C VAL A 155 1.14 2.57 -10.02
N SER A 156 0.65 3.58 -9.29
CA SER A 156 -0.35 3.42 -8.23
C SER A 156 -1.64 4.12 -8.66
N ALA A 157 -2.77 3.45 -8.51
CA ALA A 157 -4.08 4.00 -8.79
C ALA A 157 -4.97 3.91 -7.56
N GLN A 158 -5.40 5.05 -7.04
CA GLN A 158 -6.38 5.17 -5.97
C GLN A 158 -7.75 5.41 -6.57
N VAL A 159 -8.63 4.44 -6.44
CA VAL A 159 -10.01 4.50 -6.94
C VAL A 159 -10.94 4.82 -5.79
N THR A 160 -11.66 5.93 -5.89
CA THR A 160 -12.66 6.35 -4.91
C THR A 160 -14.07 6.18 -5.51
N SER A 161 -14.85 5.29 -4.93
CA SER A 161 -16.23 5.03 -5.34
C SER A 161 -17.15 6.21 -5.01
N MET A 162 -18.34 6.22 -5.60
CA MET A 162 -19.40 7.23 -5.29
C MET A 162 -19.82 7.20 -3.81
N ALA A 163 -19.65 6.07 -3.12
CA ALA A 163 -19.89 5.93 -1.68
C ALA A 163 -18.75 6.48 -0.81
N GLY A 164 -17.66 7.00 -1.42
CA GLY A 164 -16.51 7.57 -0.72
C GLY A 164 -15.48 6.55 -0.23
N GLU A 165 -15.66 5.26 -0.51
CA GLU A 165 -14.65 4.25 -0.22
C GLU A 165 -13.50 4.34 -1.22
N THR A 166 -12.24 4.25 -0.74
CA THR A 166 -11.04 4.30 -1.57
C THR A 166 -10.27 2.99 -1.47
N GLN A 167 -9.91 2.43 -2.62
CA GLN A 167 -9.04 1.27 -2.75
C GLN A 167 -7.87 1.59 -3.69
N THR A 168 -6.75 0.90 -3.50
CA THR A 168 -5.53 1.15 -4.28
C THR A 168 -5.10 -0.11 -5.01
N GLY A 169 -4.77 0.05 -6.29
CA GLY A 169 -4.08 -0.95 -7.10
C GLY A 169 -2.68 -0.48 -7.46
N GLU A 170 -1.76 -1.41 -7.63
CA GLU A 170 -0.38 -1.13 -8.00
C GLU A 170 0.10 -1.99 -9.17
N LEU A 171 0.93 -1.40 -10.02
CA LEU A 171 1.56 -2.07 -11.15
C LEU A 171 3.02 -1.63 -11.24
N SER A 172 3.92 -2.59 -11.44
CA SER A 172 5.35 -2.32 -11.68
C SER A 172 5.72 -2.64 -13.11
N LEU A 173 6.34 -1.66 -13.80
CA LEU A 173 6.80 -1.78 -15.17
C LEU A 173 8.32 -1.67 -15.20
N PRO A 174 9.03 -2.76 -15.47
CA PRO A 174 10.48 -2.74 -15.64
C PRO A 174 10.88 -2.15 -16.99
N LEU A 175 11.92 -1.34 -17.05
CA LEU A 175 12.50 -0.81 -18.26
C LEU A 175 14.03 -0.80 -18.17
N GLY A 176 14.73 -1.41 -19.12
CA GLY A 176 16.18 -1.49 -19.06
C GLY A 176 16.84 -1.54 -20.44
N SER A 177 18.18 -1.45 -20.44
CA SER A 177 19.00 -1.57 -21.65
C SER A 177 18.98 -2.98 -22.26
N SER A 178 18.43 -3.97 -21.54
CA SER A 178 18.30 -5.35 -22.00
C SER A 178 16.85 -5.82 -21.85
N SER A 179 16.36 -6.57 -22.82
CA SER A 179 15.01 -7.12 -22.86
C SER A 179 14.77 -8.26 -21.89
N LEU A 180 15.81 -8.81 -21.28
CA LEU A 180 15.73 -9.91 -20.31
C LEU A 180 16.45 -9.54 -19.00
N ARG A 181 15.76 -9.72 -17.87
CA ARG A 181 16.34 -9.63 -16.54
C ARG A 181 15.97 -10.86 -15.73
N LEU A 182 16.99 -11.52 -15.19
CA LEU A 182 16.83 -12.61 -14.24
C LEU A 182 16.92 -12.04 -12.81
N ASN A 183 15.90 -12.29 -11.99
CA ASN A 183 15.91 -11.95 -10.56
C ASN A 183 15.87 -13.26 -9.77
N VAL A 184 16.95 -13.57 -9.07
CA VAL A 184 17.05 -14.76 -8.22
C VAL A 184 16.91 -14.35 -6.77
N ASN A 185 15.78 -14.68 -6.15
CA ASN A 185 15.60 -14.52 -4.71
C ASN A 185 16.12 -15.79 -4.01
N HIS A 186 17.14 -15.63 -3.19
CA HIS A 186 17.61 -16.68 -2.31
C HIS A 186 16.83 -16.57 -0.98
N TRP A 187 16.18 -17.68 -0.60
CA TRP A 187 15.51 -17.85 0.71
C TRP A 187 16.52 -18.36 1.73
#